data_5cf87227a3f0ef821111bd1450f3560c
#
_entry.id   5cf87227a3f0ef821111bd1450f3560c
#
_cell.length_a   1.000
_cell.length_b   1.000
_cell.length_c   1.000
_cell.angle_alpha   90.00
_cell.angle_beta   90.00
_cell.angle_gamma   90.00
#
_symmetry.space_group_name_H-M   'P 1'
#
loop_
_entity.id
_entity.type
_entity.pdbx_description
1 polymer ?
#
loop_
_entity_poly.entity_id
_entity_poly.type
_entity_poly.pdbx_seq_one_letter_code
_entity_poly.pdbx_strand_id
1 'polypeptide(L)'
;MQVLRGLEPIKHRPEMYFPGGVTPSVICSSLIDDALGLGARHVTVDCVDSWRVVSADVDWLRLPEHRVTPLERLFAGMYAHPIRINGVRAEAFVGAFAEAAYAATPGEMRAVVGELPLPESVSRILCSAPCVRSVAFLFRTD
;
A
#
# COMPACT_ATOMS: atom_id res chain seq x y z
N MET A 1 25.09 -18.16 6.90
CA MET A 1 23.71 -17.97 6.42
C MET A 1 23.25 -16.54 6.71
N GLN A 2 22.73 -15.87 5.70
CA GLN A 2 22.20 -14.52 5.87
C GLN A 2 20.71 -14.60 6.22
N VAL A 3 20.33 -13.91 7.28
CA VAL A 3 18.91 -13.83 7.70
C VAL A 3 18.36 -12.48 7.24
N LEU A 4 17.33 -12.52 6.40
CA LEU A 4 16.64 -11.33 5.92
C LEU A 4 15.42 -11.07 6.80
N ARG A 5 15.17 -9.79 7.13
CA ARG A 5 14.08 -9.39 8.02
C ARG A 5 13.27 -8.26 7.39
N GLY A 6 12.01 -8.15 7.83
CA GLY A 6 11.12 -7.10 7.38
C GLY A 6 10.91 -7.15 5.88
N LEU A 7 11.26 -6.08 5.19
CA LEU A 7 11.09 -5.95 3.74
C LEU A 7 12.33 -6.38 2.95
N GLU A 8 13.39 -6.78 3.61
CA GLU A 8 14.63 -7.15 2.93
C GLU A 8 14.45 -8.24 1.87
N PRO A 9 13.64 -9.30 2.09
CA PRO A 9 13.44 -10.32 1.04
C PRO A 9 12.90 -9.72 -0.25
N ILE A 10 11.96 -8.78 -0.16
CA ILE A 10 11.37 -8.14 -1.34
C ILE A 10 12.39 -7.23 -2.03
N LYS A 11 13.11 -6.42 -1.25
CA LYS A 11 14.12 -5.51 -1.79
C LYS A 11 15.30 -6.25 -2.40
N HIS A 12 15.66 -7.39 -1.81
CA HIS A 12 16.81 -8.18 -2.24
C HIS A 12 16.53 -8.95 -3.52
N ARG A 13 15.32 -9.50 -3.67
CA ARG A 13 14.91 -10.27 -4.84
C ARG A 13 13.53 -9.88 -5.33
N PRO A 14 13.40 -8.67 -5.88
CA PRO A 14 12.09 -8.21 -6.37
C PRO A 14 11.52 -9.09 -7.49
N GLU A 15 12.37 -9.75 -8.27
CA GLU A 15 11.92 -10.61 -9.37
C GLU A 15 11.13 -11.82 -8.89
N MET A 16 11.26 -12.21 -7.63
CA MET A 16 10.46 -13.31 -7.07
C MET A 16 9.01 -12.91 -6.88
N TYR A 17 8.75 -11.61 -6.76
CA TYR A 17 7.41 -11.08 -6.55
C TYR A 17 6.85 -10.41 -7.79
N PHE A 18 7.73 -9.86 -8.62
CA PHE A 18 7.37 -9.16 -9.84
C PHE A 18 8.28 -9.60 -10.98
N PRO A 19 7.98 -10.75 -11.62
CA PRO A 19 8.85 -11.27 -12.68
C PRO A 19 9.06 -10.31 -13.85
N GLY A 20 8.10 -9.44 -14.11
CA GLY A 20 8.19 -8.45 -15.18
C GLY A 20 8.82 -7.12 -14.76
N GLY A 21 9.32 -7.05 -13.53
CA GLY A 21 9.86 -5.81 -12.97
C GLY A 21 8.85 -5.06 -12.11
N VAL A 22 9.36 -4.16 -11.28
CA VAL A 22 8.53 -3.39 -10.36
C VAL A 22 8.19 -2.04 -10.98
N THR A 23 6.91 -1.73 -11.07
CA THR A 23 6.41 -0.45 -11.57
C THR A 23 5.33 0.06 -10.62
N PRO A 24 5.03 1.37 -10.65
CA PRO A 24 3.89 1.88 -9.87
C PRO A 24 2.58 1.18 -10.21
N SER A 25 2.37 0.85 -11.48
CA SER A 25 1.13 0.19 -11.92
C SER A 25 0.99 -1.21 -11.35
N VAL A 26 2.09 -1.96 -11.25
CA VAL A 26 2.07 -3.31 -10.67
C VAL A 26 1.74 -3.24 -9.19
N ILE A 27 2.28 -2.25 -8.47
CA ILE A 27 1.96 -2.06 -7.05
C ILE A 27 0.48 -1.68 -6.89
N CYS A 28 -0.02 -0.77 -7.73
CA CYS A 28 -1.44 -0.42 -7.70
C CYS A 28 -2.32 -1.64 -7.93
N SER A 29 -1.97 -2.49 -8.90
CA SER A 29 -2.72 -3.71 -9.18
C SER A 29 -2.77 -4.62 -7.95
N SER A 30 -1.67 -4.74 -7.23
CA SER A 30 -1.61 -5.56 -6.02
C SER A 30 -2.51 -4.98 -4.92
N LEU A 31 -2.52 -3.66 -4.74
CA LEU A 31 -3.40 -3.01 -3.77
C LEU A 31 -4.87 -3.19 -4.14
N ILE A 32 -5.19 -3.06 -5.43
CA ILE A 32 -6.55 -3.27 -5.93
C ILE A 32 -7.00 -4.70 -5.66
N ASP A 33 -6.15 -5.68 -5.99
CA ASP A 33 -6.46 -7.09 -5.78
C ASP A 33 -6.72 -7.38 -4.31
N ASP A 34 -5.93 -6.82 -3.41
CA ASP A 34 -6.13 -7.00 -1.97
C ASP A 34 -7.48 -6.42 -1.53
N ALA A 35 -7.79 -5.20 -1.97
CA ALA A 35 -9.05 -4.54 -1.61
C ALA A 35 -10.25 -5.33 -2.14
N LEU A 36 -10.21 -5.75 -3.40
CA LEU A 36 -11.29 -6.53 -4.00
C LEU A 36 -11.44 -7.88 -3.31
N GLY A 37 -10.32 -8.54 -3.01
CA GLY A 37 -10.33 -9.83 -2.32
C GLY A 37 -10.92 -9.74 -0.92
N LEU A 38 -10.88 -8.56 -0.31
CA LEU A 38 -11.39 -8.33 1.04
C LEU A 38 -12.76 -7.64 1.04
N GLY A 39 -13.45 -7.66 -0.10
CA GLY A 39 -14.85 -7.28 -0.18
C GLY A 39 -15.17 -5.92 -0.77
N ALA A 40 -14.17 -5.21 -1.30
CA ALA A 40 -14.43 -3.92 -1.94
C ALA A 40 -15.30 -4.11 -3.18
N ARG A 41 -16.26 -3.23 -3.37
CA ARG A 41 -17.09 -3.17 -4.56
C ARG A 41 -16.69 -2.03 -5.49
N HIS A 42 -16.09 -0.99 -4.92
CA HIS A 42 -15.64 0.17 -5.65
C HIS A 42 -14.20 0.47 -5.27
N VAL A 43 -13.31 0.43 -6.25
CA VAL A 43 -11.91 0.78 -6.07
C VAL A 43 -11.56 1.78 -7.17
N THR A 44 -10.93 2.89 -6.79
CA THR A 44 -10.46 3.89 -7.74
C THR A 44 -8.96 4.05 -7.66
N VAL A 45 -8.36 4.43 -8.78
CA VAL A 45 -6.93 4.72 -8.87
C VAL A 45 -6.77 6.09 -9.51
N ASP A 46 -6.04 6.96 -8.86
CA ASP A 46 -5.70 8.29 -9.38
C ASP A 46 -4.20 8.44 -9.49
N CYS A 47 -3.76 9.22 -10.46
CA CYS A 47 -2.35 9.56 -10.64
C CYS A 47 -2.24 11.08 -10.68
N VAL A 48 -1.62 11.66 -9.66
CA VAL A 48 -1.47 13.11 -9.53
C VAL A 48 -0.04 13.42 -9.08
N ASP A 49 0.65 14.28 -9.83
CA ASP A 49 2.02 14.71 -9.50
C ASP A 49 2.95 13.55 -9.19
N SER A 50 2.89 12.49 -10.00
CA SER A 50 3.66 11.24 -9.86
C SER A 50 3.26 10.39 -8.65
N TRP A 51 2.33 10.84 -7.85
CA TRP A 51 1.75 10.02 -6.79
C TRP A 51 0.63 9.17 -7.36
N ARG A 52 0.50 7.96 -6.81
CA ARG A 52 -0.61 7.06 -7.09
C ARG A 52 -1.49 6.99 -5.87
N VAL A 53 -2.80 7.02 -6.08
CA VAL A 53 -3.77 6.91 -4.98
C VAL A 53 -4.74 5.78 -5.29
N VAL A 54 -4.80 4.80 -4.40
CA VAL A 54 -5.76 3.70 -4.48
C VAL A 54 -6.76 3.89 -3.35
N SER A 55 -8.04 3.98 -3.70
CA SER A 55 -9.12 4.21 -2.73
C SER A 55 -10.17 3.12 -2.87
N ALA A 56 -10.73 2.69 -1.75
CA ALA A 56 -11.73 1.63 -1.72
C ALA A 56 -12.85 1.94 -0.74
N ASP A 57 -13.99 1.26 -0.93
CA ASP A 57 -15.16 1.40 -0.07
C ASP A 57 -15.14 0.45 1.12
N VAL A 58 -13.99 -0.19 1.38
CA VAL A 58 -13.75 -1.00 2.58
C VAL A 58 -12.37 -0.63 3.14
N ASP A 59 -12.19 -0.84 4.44
CA ASP A 59 -10.87 -0.66 5.05
C ASP A 59 -10.10 -1.98 5.00
N TRP A 60 -9.44 -2.21 3.87
CA TRP A 60 -8.70 -3.46 3.65
C TRP A 60 -7.40 -3.55 4.45
N LEU A 61 -6.98 -2.48 5.09
CA LEU A 61 -5.78 -2.48 5.93
C LEU A 61 -6.06 -2.99 7.34
N ARG A 62 -7.25 -2.70 7.88
CA ARG A 62 -7.63 -3.03 9.26
C ARG A 62 -8.35 -4.36 9.37
N LEU A 63 -7.61 -5.44 9.19
CA LEU A 63 -8.14 -6.77 9.42
C LEU A 63 -8.19 -7.06 10.92
N PRO A 64 -9.04 -8.01 11.37
CA PRO A 64 -9.15 -8.32 12.80
C PRO A 64 -7.82 -8.62 13.48
N GLU A 65 -6.90 -9.34 12.82
CA GLU A 65 -5.60 -9.68 13.38
C GLU A 65 -4.65 -8.49 13.47
N HIS A 66 -4.99 -7.38 12.83
CA HIS A 66 -4.17 -6.17 12.83
C HIS A 66 -4.94 -4.94 13.30
N ARG A 67 -5.98 -5.16 14.11
CA ARG A 67 -6.84 -4.07 14.57
C ARG A 67 -6.08 -2.97 15.32
N VAL A 68 -5.09 -3.35 16.12
CA VAL A 68 -4.31 -2.42 16.94
C VAL A 68 -2.88 -2.25 16.45
N THR A 69 -2.51 -2.91 15.35
CA THR A 69 -1.16 -2.76 14.80
C THR A 69 -1.00 -1.36 14.21
N PRO A 70 0.06 -0.62 14.56
CA PRO A 70 0.30 0.67 13.91
C PRO A 70 0.38 0.51 12.41
N LEU A 71 -0.23 1.42 11.66
CA LEU A 71 -0.26 1.32 10.20
C LEU A 71 1.15 1.27 9.61
N GLU A 72 2.08 2.06 10.15
CA GLU A 72 3.46 2.07 9.66
C GLU A 72 4.12 0.71 9.74
N ARG A 73 3.72 -0.14 10.69
CA ARG A 73 4.25 -1.50 10.78
C ARG A 73 3.72 -2.41 9.69
N LEU A 74 2.47 -2.20 9.28
CA LEU A 74 1.90 -2.98 8.18
C LEU A 74 2.69 -2.75 6.89
N PHE A 75 3.21 -1.53 6.71
CA PHE A 75 4.01 -1.19 5.53
C PHE A 75 5.49 -1.50 5.70
N ALA A 76 5.92 -1.91 6.88
CA ALA A 76 7.33 -2.19 7.17
C ALA A 76 7.65 -3.69 7.27
N GLY A 77 6.68 -4.56 7.05
CA GLY A 77 6.88 -6.00 7.16
C GLY A 77 6.09 -6.78 6.13
N MET A 78 6.40 -8.08 6.03
CA MET A 78 5.72 -8.99 5.13
C MET A 78 4.67 -9.76 5.92
N TYR A 79 3.41 -9.34 5.80
CA TYR A 79 2.29 -10.04 6.44
C TYR A 79 1.57 -10.90 5.40
N ALA A 80 1.10 -12.07 5.85
CA ALA A 80 0.40 -12.98 4.96
C ALA A 80 -0.94 -12.42 4.53
N HIS A 81 -1.31 -12.67 3.27
CA HIS A 81 -2.64 -12.33 2.78
C HIS A 81 -3.64 -13.31 3.39
N PRO A 82 -4.77 -12.84 3.94
CA PRO A 82 -5.69 -13.72 4.66
C PRO A 82 -6.41 -14.70 3.76
N ILE A 83 -6.51 -14.44 2.46
CA ILE A 83 -7.26 -15.27 1.51
C ILE A 83 -6.35 -16.06 0.61
N ARG A 84 -5.27 -15.44 0.10
CA ARG A 84 -4.34 -16.11 -0.82
C ARG A 84 -3.30 -16.90 -0.05
N ILE A 85 -3.20 -18.20 -0.36
CA ILE A 85 -2.17 -19.06 0.24
C ILE A 85 -0.80 -18.61 -0.27
N ASN A 86 0.14 -18.42 0.66
CA ASN A 86 1.51 -17.96 0.36
C ASN A 86 1.56 -16.56 -0.25
N GLY A 87 0.45 -15.81 -0.19
CA GLY A 87 0.41 -14.44 -0.65
C GLY A 87 0.91 -13.47 0.40
N VAL A 88 1.54 -12.39 -0.04
CA VAL A 88 1.99 -11.30 0.81
C VAL A 88 1.06 -10.11 0.58
N ARG A 89 0.70 -9.41 1.65
CA ARG A 89 -0.15 -8.22 1.53
C ARG A 89 0.60 -7.12 0.79
N ALA A 90 -0.12 -6.39 -0.06
CA ALA A 90 0.47 -5.39 -0.95
C ALA A 90 1.13 -4.21 -0.22
N GLU A 91 0.79 -3.98 1.04
CA GLU A 91 1.43 -2.93 1.85
C GLU A 91 2.94 -3.13 1.89
N ALA A 92 3.41 -4.38 1.87
CA ALA A 92 4.83 -4.69 1.87
C ALA A 92 5.53 -4.14 0.62
N PHE A 93 4.84 -4.16 -0.52
CA PHE A 93 5.42 -3.66 -1.78
C PHE A 93 5.51 -2.13 -1.76
N VAL A 94 4.51 -1.48 -1.19
CA VAL A 94 4.56 -0.03 -1.00
C VAL A 94 5.74 0.32 -0.08
N GLY A 95 5.86 -0.37 1.04
CA GLY A 95 6.96 -0.14 1.97
C GLY A 95 8.34 -0.35 1.35
N ALA A 96 8.46 -1.35 0.47
CA ALA A 96 9.74 -1.69 -0.14
C ALA A 96 10.15 -0.71 -1.24
N PHE A 97 9.20 -0.20 -2.03
CA PHE A 97 9.52 0.53 -3.25
C PHE A 97 9.05 1.98 -3.29
N ALA A 98 8.28 2.43 -2.31
CA ALA A 98 7.87 3.83 -2.26
C ALA A 98 8.90 4.69 -1.54
N GLU A 99 9.09 5.90 -2.04
CA GLU A 99 9.88 6.92 -1.36
C GLU A 99 9.09 7.52 -0.20
N ALA A 100 7.77 7.62 -0.37
CA ALA A 100 6.86 8.08 0.67
C ALA A 100 5.48 7.49 0.42
N ALA A 101 4.71 7.29 1.49
CA ALA A 101 3.34 6.82 1.40
C ALA A 101 2.52 7.31 2.57
N TYR A 102 1.22 7.50 2.32
CA TYR A 102 0.24 7.91 3.32
C TYR A 102 -0.95 6.97 3.25
N ALA A 103 -1.53 6.68 4.40
CA ALA A 103 -2.79 5.96 4.48
C ALA A 103 -3.83 6.90 5.11
N ALA A 104 -5.05 6.87 4.58
CA ALA A 104 -6.09 7.80 5.01
C ALA A 104 -7.43 7.10 5.18
N THR A 105 -8.22 7.63 6.10
CA THR A 105 -9.65 7.39 6.23
C THR A 105 -10.33 8.76 6.26
N PRO A 106 -11.66 8.83 6.13
CA PRO A 106 -12.32 10.13 6.33
C PRO A 106 -11.97 10.69 7.71
N GLY A 107 -11.33 11.85 7.74
CA GLY A 107 -10.97 12.51 8.98
C GLY A 107 -9.61 12.17 9.57
N GLU A 108 -8.87 11.23 8.99
CA GLU A 108 -7.52 10.91 9.47
C GLU A 108 -6.59 10.62 8.30
N MET A 109 -5.38 11.12 8.38
CA MET A 109 -4.34 10.88 7.40
C MET A 109 -3.03 10.65 8.13
N ARG A 110 -2.30 9.58 7.77
CA ARG A 110 -1.10 9.18 8.47
C ARG A 110 0.01 8.82 7.48
N ALA A 111 1.21 9.37 7.70
CA ALA A 111 2.39 8.96 6.96
C ALA A 111 2.78 7.55 7.40
N VAL A 112 2.97 6.64 6.43
CA VAL A 112 3.32 5.24 6.71
C VAL A 112 4.68 4.85 6.13
N VAL A 113 5.19 5.61 5.17
CA VAL A 113 6.54 5.40 4.60
C VAL A 113 7.17 6.76 4.38
N GLY A 114 8.42 6.91 4.80
CA GLY A 114 9.20 8.11 4.53
C GLY A 114 8.71 9.36 5.25
N GLU A 115 9.30 10.49 4.90
CA GLU A 115 9.04 11.77 5.57
C GLU A 115 8.67 12.90 4.60
N LEU A 116 8.51 12.62 3.31
CA LEU A 116 8.15 13.65 2.36
C LEU A 116 6.74 14.17 2.64
N PRO A 117 6.53 15.49 2.58
CA PRO A 117 5.19 16.05 2.76
C PRO A 117 4.28 15.64 1.61
N LEU A 118 3.00 15.46 1.93
CA LEU A 118 1.99 15.11 0.94
C LEU A 118 1.58 16.37 0.19
N PRO A 119 1.64 16.38 -1.15
CA PRO A 119 1.17 17.53 -1.93
C PRO A 119 -0.32 17.77 -1.69
N GLU A 120 -0.72 19.04 -1.70
CA GLU A 120 -2.12 19.39 -1.50
C GLU A 120 -3.01 18.77 -2.58
N SER A 121 -2.53 18.71 -3.82
CA SER A 121 -3.27 18.10 -4.93
C SER A 121 -3.62 16.63 -4.64
N VAL A 122 -2.73 15.93 -3.94
CA VAL A 122 -2.97 14.53 -3.56
C VAL A 122 -3.90 14.46 -2.35
N SER A 123 -3.68 15.31 -1.34
CA SER A 123 -4.51 15.29 -0.15
C SER A 123 -6.00 15.56 -0.45
N ARG A 124 -6.28 16.31 -1.50
CA ARG A 124 -7.66 16.63 -1.89
C ARG A 124 -8.43 15.40 -2.36
N ILE A 125 -7.77 14.40 -2.92
CA ILE A 125 -8.44 13.21 -3.43
C ILE A 125 -8.41 12.05 -2.45
N LEU A 126 -7.65 12.16 -1.37
CA LEU A 126 -7.61 11.11 -0.35
C LEU A 126 -8.94 11.03 0.38
N CYS A 127 -9.52 9.83 0.39
CA CYS A 127 -10.77 9.54 1.08
C CYS A 127 -11.91 10.51 0.79
N SER A 128 -12.03 10.92 -0.47
CA SER A 128 -13.26 11.58 -0.90
C SER A 128 -14.37 10.53 -0.99
N ALA A 129 -15.59 10.92 -0.55
CA ALA A 129 -16.74 10.00 -0.53
C ALA A 129 -16.96 9.37 -1.92
N PRO A 130 -17.33 8.07 -2.00
CA PRO A 130 -17.73 7.16 -0.91
C PRO A 130 -16.58 6.33 -0.32
N CYS A 131 -15.38 6.77 -0.43
CA CYS A 131 -14.19 6.06 0.02
C CYS A 131 -14.17 5.84 1.54
N VAL A 132 -13.66 4.69 1.97
CA VAL A 132 -13.44 4.37 3.39
C VAL A 132 -11.95 4.36 3.72
N ARG A 133 -11.13 3.90 2.78
CA ARG A 133 -9.68 3.81 2.96
C ARG A 133 -8.98 4.21 1.67
N SER A 134 -7.90 4.99 1.79
CA SER A 134 -7.03 5.33 0.67
C SER A 134 -5.58 5.06 1.05
N VAL A 135 -4.78 4.69 0.06
CA VAL A 135 -3.32 4.62 0.17
C VAL A 135 -2.75 5.44 -0.98
N ALA A 136 -1.93 6.43 -0.64
CA ALA A 136 -1.21 7.23 -1.62
C ALA A 136 0.28 6.93 -1.50
N PHE A 137 0.97 6.74 -2.62
CA PHE A 137 2.40 6.50 -2.58
C PHE A 137 3.12 7.17 -3.74
N LEU A 138 4.37 7.54 -3.48
CA LEU A 138 5.30 8.05 -4.48
C LEU A 138 6.33 6.97 -4.72
N PHE A 139 6.36 6.42 -5.94
CA PHE A 139 7.29 5.36 -6.29
C PHE A 139 8.73 5.90 -6.30
N ARG A 140 9.65 5.13 -5.72
CA ARG A 140 11.06 5.52 -5.72
C ARG A 140 11.65 5.31 -7.12
N THR A 141 12.17 6.39 -7.69
CA THR A 141 12.86 6.36 -8.98
C THR A 141 14.32 6.73 -8.75
N ASP A 142 15.22 5.78 -8.89
CA ASP A 142 16.65 6.04 -8.80
C ASP A 142 17.44 5.42 -9.93
#